data_4cf5a10a5d4c4d0f04f525b07538f788
#
_entry.id   4cf5a10a5d4c4d0f04f525b07538f788
#
_cell.length_a   1.000
_cell.length_b   1.000
_cell.length_c   1.000
_cell.angle_alpha   90.00
_cell.angle_beta   90.00
_cell.angle_gamma   90.00
#
_symmetry.space_group_name_H-M   'P 1'
#
loop_
_entity.id
_entity.type
_entity.pdbx_description
1 polymer ?
#
loop_
_entity_poly.entity_id
_entity_poly.type
_entity_poly.pdbx_seq_one_letter_code
_entity_poly.pdbx_strand_id
1 'polypeptide(L)'
;YPSFLQFSDLNLKTQIENHERNELQVKRIGQSLEFEQIKEYSSGDDYRHINWKASAKRGHLMLNQYQDERSQDIYCAIDMGRTMKMPFHNQTLLDYAINAALALSKAVINTKDKAGAMAFGYNKVEHLSPRKEWRQFGKINELLYNLQTDFLESDFEYLYKFIRVNIKRRSLIVIFTNFDSENAMRRNFQYLRDIARHHLLVVVFFENSEISENLKEEASNLKSVYEKGVGFDRIQKGQLITRELQNAGIRTVLSPPEKLSIQVIKKYAEIKKQQIL
;
A
#
# COMPACT_ATOMS: atom_id res chain seq x y z
N TYR A 1 10.16 -13.36 15.76
CA TYR A 1 8.72 -13.02 15.82
C TYR A 1 8.57 -11.57 15.41
N PRO A 2 7.70 -11.24 14.41
CA PRO A 2 7.34 -9.85 14.14
C PRO A 2 6.83 -9.25 15.45
N SER A 3 7.39 -8.13 15.87
CA SER A 3 7.02 -7.51 17.16
C SER A 3 5.65 -6.85 17.04
N PHE A 4 4.59 -7.60 17.30
CA PHE A 4 3.21 -7.11 17.40
C PHE A 4 3.02 -6.01 18.46
N LEU A 5 3.99 -5.84 19.37
CA LEU A 5 3.93 -4.88 20.47
C LEU A 5 3.98 -3.40 20.02
N GLN A 6 4.51 -3.10 18.82
CA GLN A 6 4.49 -1.73 18.29
C GLN A 6 3.14 -1.30 17.70
N PHE A 7 2.19 -2.25 17.55
CA PHE A 7 0.89 -1.96 16.94
C PHE A 7 -0.23 -1.64 17.95
N SER A 8 -0.02 -1.88 19.24
CA SER A 8 -1.01 -1.56 20.29
C SER A 8 -1.09 -0.07 20.59
N ASP A 9 0.02 0.67 20.41
CA ASP A 9 0.14 2.09 20.78
C ASP A 9 -0.16 3.06 19.61
N LEU A 10 -0.27 2.55 18.38
CA LEU A 10 -0.76 3.35 17.28
C LEU A 10 -2.28 3.50 17.42
N ASN A 11 -2.72 4.59 18.02
CA ASN A 11 -4.09 5.08 17.99
C ASN A 11 -4.52 5.41 16.54
N LEU A 12 -4.46 4.38 15.67
CA LEU A 12 -4.92 4.44 14.27
C LEU A 12 -6.42 4.80 14.21
N LYS A 13 -7.21 4.40 15.22
CA LYS A 13 -8.60 4.83 15.34
C LYS A 13 -8.73 6.34 15.41
N THR A 14 -7.95 7.02 16.24
CA THR A 14 -8.08 8.47 16.44
C THR A 14 -7.64 9.27 15.21
N GLN A 15 -6.66 8.79 14.45
CA GLN A 15 -6.22 9.48 13.23
C GLN A 15 -7.15 9.21 12.03
N ILE A 16 -7.75 8.03 11.93
CA ILE A 16 -8.73 7.71 10.89
C ILE A 16 -10.10 8.32 11.23
N GLU A 17 -10.57 8.24 12.48
CA GLU A 17 -11.85 8.81 12.93
C GLU A 17 -11.88 10.34 12.93
N ASN A 18 -10.76 11.02 13.20
CA ASN A 18 -10.69 12.48 13.05
C ASN A 18 -10.65 12.95 11.59
N HIS A 19 -10.30 12.06 10.64
CA HIS A 19 -10.40 12.35 9.22
C HIS A 19 -11.79 12.06 8.64
N GLU A 20 -12.53 11.08 9.18
CA GLU A 20 -13.89 10.74 8.72
C GLU A 20 -14.94 11.81 9.05
N ARG A 21 -14.71 12.65 10.06
CA ARG A 21 -15.66 13.71 10.47
C ARG A 21 -15.71 14.94 9.55
N ASN A 22 -14.75 15.11 8.64
CA ASN A 22 -14.64 16.30 7.79
C ASN A 22 -14.93 16.05 6.29
N GLU A 23 -15.48 14.90 5.91
CA GLU A 23 -15.73 14.60 4.51
C GLU A 23 -17.15 15.02 4.08
N LEU A 24 -17.20 16.04 3.22
CA LEU A 24 -18.30 16.25 2.28
C LEU A 24 -18.28 15.08 1.28
N GLN A 25 -19.11 14.06 1.53
CA GLN A 25 -19.22 12.87 0.69
C GLN A 25 -19.87 13.22 -0.65
N VAL A 26 -19.13 13.06 -1.74
CA VAL A 26 -19.73 13.04 -3.08
C VAL A 26 -20.38 11.68 -3.29
N LYS A 27 -21.71 11.64 -3.19
CA LYS A 27 -22.52 10.42 -3.29
C LYS A 27 -22.69 10.03 -4.76
N ARG A 28 -22.29 8.81 -5.11
CA ARG A 28 -22.62 8.17 -6.39
C ARG A 28 -23.45 6.92 -6.12
N ILE A 29 -24.53 6.76 -6.85
CA ILE A 29 -25.44 5.62 -6.73
C ILE A 29 -24.93 4.47 -7.60
N GLY A 30 -24.68 3.30 -7.03
CA GLY A 30 -24.17 2.09 -7.72
C GLY A 30 -24.82 0.79 -7.24
N GLN A 31 -24.43 -0.36 -7.81
CA GLN A 31 -25.14 -1.64 -7.66
C GLN A 31 -24.79 -2.49 -6.42
N SER A 32 -23.81 -2.12 -5.61
CA SER A 32 -23.57 -2.74 -4.30
C SER A 32 -23.92 -1.74 -3.20
N LEU A 33 -25.14 -1.87 -2.68
CA LEU A 33 -25.82 -0.82 -1.94
C LEU A 33 -25.75 -1.11 -0.43
N GLU A 34 -24.95 -0.36 0.35
CA GLU A 34 -25.21 -0.22 1.78
C GLU A 34 -26.26 0.84 2.02
N PHE A 35 -27.27 0.51 2.83
CA PHE A 35 -28.30 1.45 3.25
C PHE A 35 -27.64 2.58 4.08
N GLU A 36 -27.83 3.83 3.65
CA GLU A 36 -27.28 4.99 4.33
C GLU A 36 -28.35 5.70 5.17
N GLN A 37 -29.42 6.14 4.52
CA GLN A 37 -30.52 6.86 5.17
C GLN A 37 -31.80 6.82 4.34
N ILE A 38 -32.90 7.26 4.96
CA ILE A 38 -34.15 7.50 4.27
C ILE A 38 -34.27 9.01 4.02
N LYS A 39 -34.36 9.43 2.75
CA LYS A 39 -34.63 10.82 2.34
C LYS A 39 -35.97 10.96 1.68
N GLU A 40 -36.47 12.19 1.52
CA GLU A 40 -37.64 12.47 0.69
C GLU A 40 -37.33 12.23 -0.80
N TYR A 41 -38.28 11.67 -1.51
CA TYR A 41 -38.22 11.48 -2.95
C TYR A 41 -38.26 12.84 -3.66
N SER A 42 -37.32 13.05 -4.56
CA SER A 42 -37.29 14.21 -5.44
C SER A 42 -37.43 13.76 -6.90
N SER A 43 -38.06 14.63 -7.74
CA SER A 43 -38.21 14.35 -9.16
C SER A 43 -36.82 14.10 -9.81
N GLY A 44 -36.63 12.88 -10.37
CA GLY A 44 -35.37 12.42 -10.92
C GLY A 44 -34.66 11.34 -10.11
N ASP A 45 -35.11 11.03 -8.89
CA ASP A 45 -34.63 9.89 -8.13
C ASP A 45 -35.18 8.56 -8.69
N ASP A 46 -34.42 7.45 -8.53
CA ASP A 46 -34.85 6.13 -9.00
C ASP A 46 -35.97 5.56 -8.12
N TYR A 47 -37.18 5.41 -8.70
CA TYR A 47 -38.37 4.89 -8.06
C TYR A 47 -38.22 3.47 -7.50
N ARG A 48 -37.23 2.68 -7.93
CA ARG A 48 -36.94 1.32 -7.44
C ARG A 48 -36.52 1.30 -5.98
N HIS A 49 -36.02 2.43 -5.47
CA HIS A 49 -35.55 2.57 -4.11
C HIS A 49 -36.58 3.20 -3.16
N ILE A 50 -37.85 3.36 -3.59
CA ILE A 50 -38.91 3.87 -2.73
C ILE A 50 -39.12 2.94 -1.53
N ASN A 51 -39.09 3.54 -0.32
CA ASN A 51 -39.41 2.85 0.92
C ASN A 51 -40.88 3.02 1.23
N TRP A 52 -41.72 2.10 0.75
CA TRP A 52 -43.17 2.15 0.93
C TRP A 52 -43.60 2.19 2.39
N LYS A 53 -42.88 1.50 3.29
CA LYS A 53 -43.18 1.51 4.73
C LYS A 53 -42.93 2.87 5.37
N ALA A 54 -41.84 3.52 5.04
CA ALA A 54 -41.50 4.86 5.51
C ALA A 54 -42.44 5.90 4.89
N SER A 55 -42.75 5.76 3.61
CA SER A 55 -43.69 6.63 2.89
C SER A 55 -45.11 6.61 3.52
N ALA A 56 -45.62 5.42 3.80
CA ALA A 56 -46.92 5.27 4.47
C ALA A 56 -46.95 5.91 5.87
N LYS A 57 -45.83 5.86 6.62
CA LYS A 57 -45.75 6.46 7.96
C LYS A 57 -45.64 7.99 7.93
N ARG A 58 -45.02 8.56 6.90
CA ARG A 58 -44.76 10.01 6.81
C ARG A 58 -45.73 10.76 5.91
N GLY A 59 -46.57 10.06 5.13
CA GLY A 59 -47.57 10.67 4.26
C GLY A 59 -47.03 11.28 2.96
N HIS A 60 -45.72 11.12 2.68
CA HIS A 60 -45.08 11.53 1.44
C HIS A 60 -44.03 10.49 1.01
N LEU A 61 -43.62 10.50 -0.28
CA LEU A 61 -42.74 9.49 -0.80
C LEU A 61 -41.33 9.60 -0.19
N MET A 62 -40.89 8.50 0.39
CA MET A 62 -39.57 8.36 1.01
C MET A 62 -38.73 7.38 0.20
N LEU A 63 -37.43 7.69 0.03
CA LEU A 63 -36.49 6.89 -0.72
C LEU A 63 -35.40 6.33 0.22
N ASN A 64 -35.07 5.05 0.06
CA ASN A 64 -33.87 4.50 0.63
C ASN A 64 -32.69 5.04 -0.16
N GLN A 65 -31.84 5.83 0.46
CA GLN A 65 -30.59 6.24 -0.10
C GLN A 65 -29.53 5.21 0.26
N TYR A 66 -28.85 4.72 -0.75
CA TYR A 66 -27.79 3.74 -0.62
C TYR A 66 -26.46 4.39 -1.00
N GLN A 67 -25.39 4.02 -0.30
CA GLN A 67 -24.06 4.43 -0.61
C GLN A 67 -23.34 3.33 -1.42
N ASP A 68 -22.65 3.72 -2.49
CA ASP A 68 -21.85 2.77 -3.28
C ASP A 68 -20.60 2.40 -2.48
N GLU A 69 -20.63 1.28 -1.79
CA GLU A 69 -19.45 0.72 -1.14
C GLU A 69 -18.55 0.05 -2.18
N ARG A 70 -17.79 0.86 -2.93
CA ARG A 70 -16.74 0.33 -3.81
C ARG A 70 -15.55 -0.14 -2.99
N SER A 71 -15.64 -1.37 -2.48
CA SER A 71 -14.44 -1.99 -1.90
C SER A 71 -13.38 -2.19 -2.98
N GLN A 72 -12.21 -1.63 -2.72
CA GLN A 72 -11.08 -1.69 -3.62
C GLN A 72 -10.23 -2.95 -3.37
N ASP A 73 -9.64 -3.48 -4.43
CA ASP A 73 -8.70 -4.60 -4.35
C ASP A 73 -7.30 -4.03 -4.11
N ILE A 74 -6.68 -4.36 -2.97
CA ILE A 74 -5.37 -3.85 -2.57
C ILE A 74 -4.42 -5.02 -2.36
N TYR A 75 -3.30 -4.99 -3.06
CA TYR A 75 -2.26 -6.02 -3.00
C TYR A 75 -0.99 -5.44 -2.37
N CYS A 76 -0.46 -6.14 -1.37
CA CYS A 76 0.90 -5.95 -0.88
C CYS A 76 1.81 -6.94 -1.61
N ALA A 77 2.73 -6.45 -2.45
CA ALA A 77 3.70 -7.26 -3.16
C ALA A 77 5.08 -7.10 -2.52
N ILE A 78 5.64 -8.19 -1.99
CA ILE A 78 6.92 -8.20 -1.28
C ILE A 78 7.98 -8.81 -2.17
N ASP A 79 9.05 -8.08 -2.36
CA ASP A 79 10.26 -8.52 -3.03
C ASP A 79 11.05 -9.47 -2.12
N MET A 80 11.38 -10.68 -2.60
CA MET A 80 12.19 -11.67 -1.88
C MET A 80 13.64 -11.72 -2.36
N GLY A 81 14.04 -10.80 -3.24
CA GLY A 81 15.39 -10.78 -3.81
C GLY A 81 16.47 -10.42 -2.79
N ARG A 82 17.72 -10.59 -3.21
CA ARG A 82 18.91 -10.42 -2.37
C ARG A 82 19.00 -9.06 -1.69
N THR A 83 18.49 -7.99 -2.30
CA THR A 83 18.51 -6.63 -1.75
C THR A 83 17.70 -6.50 -0.46
N MET A 84 16.65 -7.31 -0.32
CA MET A 84 15.79 -7.32 0.86
C MET A 84 16.41 -8.07 2.06
N LYS A 85 17.53 -8.79 1.84
CA LYS A 85 18.30 -9.45 2.91
C LYS A 85 19.20 -8.48 3.67
N MET A 86 19.37 -7.25 3.20
CA MET A 86 20.22 -6.26 3.85
C MET A 86 19.79 -6.10 5.32
N PRO A 87 20.74 -6.26 6.27
CA PRO A 87 20.45 -6.09 7.69
C PRO A 87 20.27 -4.60 8.00
N PHE A 88 19.32 -4.34 8.90
CA PHE A 88 19.10 -3.02 9.48
C PHE A 88 18.76 -3.23 10.96
N HIS A 89 19.60 -2.70 11.86
CA HIS A 89 19.59 -3.09 13.28
C HIS A 89 19.60 -4.63 13.44
N ASN A 90 18.62 -5.19 14.15
CA ASN A 90 18.52 -6.63 14.41
C ASN A 90 17.58 -7.38 13.47
N GLN A 91 17.14 -6.76 12.38
CA GLN A 91 16.18 -7.31 11.41
C GLN A 91 16.66 -7.09 9.98
N THR A 92 16.04 -7.78 9.03
CA THR A 92 16.28 -7.55 7.60
C THR A 92 15.26 -6.56 7.03
N LEU A 93 15.54 -5.95 5.87
CA LEU A 93 14.57 -5.13 5.16
C LEU A 93 13.30 -5.93 4.82
N LEU A 94 13.45 -7.24 4.59
CA LEU A 94 12.30 -8.15 4.39
C LEU A 94 11.39 -8.16 5.62
N ASP A 95 11.94 -8.25 6.83
CA ASP A 95 11.15 -8.26 8.06
C ASP A 95 10.35 -6.96 8.23
N TYR A 96 10.97 -5.82 7.92
CA TYR A 96 10.28 -4.53 7.94
C TYR A 96 9.19 -4.44 6.87
N ALA A 97 9.44 -4.98 5.67
CA ALA A 97 8.43 -5.03 4.60
C ALA A 97 7.23 -5.91 5.00
N ILE A 98 7.48 -7.08 5.60
CA ILE A 98 6.44 -7.97 6.12
C ILE A 98 5.59 -7.25 7.17
N ASN A 99 6.24 -6.61 8.15
CA ASN A 99 5.55 -5.85 9.20
C ASN A 99 4.69 -4.72 8.60
N ALA A 100 5.22 -3.96 7.64
CA ALA A 100 4.49 -2.89 6.98
C ALA A 100 3.31 -3.41 6.13
N ALA A 101 3.49 -4.53 5.43
CA ALA A 101 2.43 -5.18 4.65
C ALA A 101 1.31 -5.72 5.55
N LEU A 102 1.65 -6.31 6.70
CA LEU A 102 0.65 -6.75 7.69
C LEU A 102 -0.12 -5.57 8.28
N ALA A 103 0.58 -4.47 8.62
CA ALA A 103 -0.04 -3.26 9.13
C ALA A 103 -1.00 -2.64 8.11
N LEU A 104 -0.58 -2.55 6.83
CA LEU A 104 -1.43 -2.07 5.74
C LEU A 104 -2.62 -3.00 5.52
N SER A 105 -2.42 -4.32 5.49
CA SER A 105 -3.50 -5.30 5.30
C SER A 105 -4.56 -5.19 6.40
N LYS A 106 -4.15 -4.97 7.65
CA LYS A 106 -5.04 -4.72 8.78
C LYS A 106 -5.84 -3.43 8.59
N ALA A 107 -5.17 -2.34 8.17
CA ALA A 107 -5.84 -1.05 7.90
C ALA A 107 -6.85 -1.17 6.76
N VAL A 108 -6.49 -1.86 5.67
CA VAL A 108 -7.34 -2.13 4.50
C VAL A 108 -8.61 -2.88 4.89
N ILE A 109 -8.49 -3.96 5.68
CA ILE A 109 -9.65 -4.75 6.13
C ILE A 109 -10.55 -3.92 7.05
N ASN A 110 -9.95 -3.13 7.96
CA ASN A 110 -10.71 -2.26 8.86
C ASN A 110 -11.51 -1.18 8.11
N THR A 111 -11.01 -0.72 6.97
CA THR A 111 -11.71 0.25 6.10
C THR A 111 -12.64 -0.43 5.08
N LYS A 112 -12.97 -1.72 5.27
CA LYS A 112 -13.87 -2.54 4.44
C LYS A 112 -13.38 -2.74 3.00
N ASP A 113 -12.12 -2.44 2.69
CA ASP A 113 -11.48 -2.79 1.43
C ASP A 113 -10.99 -4.24 1.44
N LYS A 114 -10.62 -4.76 0.28
CA LYS A 114 -10.15 -6.14 0.13
C LYS A 114 -8.64 -6.20 0.14
N ALA A 115 -8.06 -6.93 1.11
CA ALA A 115 -6.63 -7.14 1.22
C ALA A 115 -6.19 -8.44 0.53
N GLY A 116 -5.19 -8.32 -0.32
CA GLY A 116 -4.45 -9.42 -0.95
C GLY A 116 -2.95 -9.28 -0.69
N ALA A 117 -2.21 -10.35 -0.91
CA ALA A 117 -0.77 -10.35 -0.78
C ALA A 117 -0.11 -11.10 -1.93
N MET A 118 1.10 -10.67 -2.28
CA MET A 118 1.99 -11.35 -3.22
C MET A 118 3.40 -11.33 -2.66
N ALA A 119 4.17 -12.38 -2.93
CA ALA A 119 5.60 -12.40 -2.71
C ALA A 119 6.27 -12.86 -3.99
N PHE A 120 7.29 -12.13 -4.45
CA PHE A 120 7.94 -12.42 -5.72
C PHE A 120 9.46 -12.46 -5.58
N GLY A 121 10.08 -13.36 -6.34
CA GLY A 121 11.52 -13.57 -6.40
C GLY A 121 11.93 -13.94 -7.81
N TYR A 122 12.98 -14.72 -7.95
CA TYR A 122 13.42 -15.22 -9.25
C TYR A 122 12.46 -16.29 -9.78
N ASN A 123 11.79 -16.02 -10.90
CA ASN A 123 10.82 -16.92 -11.54
C ASN A 123 9.72 -17.47 -10.60
N LYS A 124 9.39 -16.77 -9.53
CA LYS A 124 8.43 -17.22 -8.52
C LYS A 124 7.53 -16.07 -8.09
N VAL A 125 6.22 -16.33 -8.04
CA VAL A 125 5.24 -15.47 -7.38
C VAL A 125 4.30 -16.34 -6.56
N GLU A 126 4.26 -16.08 -5.26
CA GLU A 126 3.22 -16.58 -4.37
C GLU A 126 2.13 -15.51 -4.26
N HIS A 127 0.88 -15.91 -4.28
CA HIS A 127 -0.22 -14.98 -4.39
C HIS A 127 -1.43 -15.41 -3.57
N LEU A 128 -2.04 -14.43 -2.92
CA LEU A 128 -3.31 -14.55 -2.21
C LEU A 128 -4.28 -13.48 -2.70
N SER A 129 -5.37 -13.92 -3.32
CA SER A 129 -6.40 -13.01 -3.86
C SER A 129 -7.05 -12.15 -2.78
N PRO A 130 -7.44 -10.90 -3.07
CA PRO A 130 -7.93 -9.96 -2.07
C PRO A 130 -9.33 -10.33 -1.59
N ARG A 131 -9.55 -10.26 -0.28
CA ARG A 131 -10.84 -10.48 0.37
C ARG A 131 -11.06 -9.50 1.52
N LYS A 132 -12.33 -9.21 1.86
CA LYS A 132 -12.74 -8.31 2.96
C LYS A 132 -12.73 -8.98 4.34
N GLU A 133 -12.84 -10.30 4.38
CA GLU A 133 -13.06 -11.05 5.60
C GLU A 133 -11.85 -10.95 6.55
N TRP A 134 -12.10 -10.84 7.84
CA TRP A 134 -11.03 -10.83 8.85
C TRP A 134 -10.14 -12.09 8.82
N ARG A 135 -10.71 -13.23 8.44
CA ARG A 135 -9.95 -14.48 8.22
C ARG A 135 -8.85 -14.34 7.17
N GLN A 136 -8.98 -13.37 6.25
CA GLN A 136 -7.96 -13.07 5.24
C GLN A 136 -6.66 -12.59 5.87
N PHE A 137 -6.73 -11.83 6.97
CA PHE A 137 -5.55 -11.38 7.69
C PHE A 137 -4.69 -12.55 8.18
N GLY A 138 -5.33 -13.60 8.72
CA GLY A 138 -4.62 -14.82 9.14
C GLY A 138 -3.89 -15.50 7.98
N LYS A 139 -4.53 -15.61 6.80
CA LYS A 139 -3.91 -16.19 5.60
C LYS A 139 -2.76 -15.34 5.06
N ILE A 140 -2.90 -14.01 5.07
CA ILE A 140 -1.81 -13.09 4.69
C ILE A 140 -0.64 -13.26 5.65
N ASN A 141 -0.89 -13.33 6.95
CA ASN A 141 0.14 -13.54 7.96
C ASN A 141 0.87 -14.88 7.76
N GLU A 142 0.14 -15.96 7.48
CA GLU A 142 0.71 -17.28 7.21
C GLU A 142 1.60 -17.28 5.95
N LEU A 143 1.12 -16.64 4.86
CA LEU A 143 1.91 -16.52 3.64
C LEU A 143 3.20 -15.73 3.90
N LEU A 144 3.09 -14.58 4.58
CA LEU A 144 4.22 -13.67 4.78
C LEU A 144 5.21 -14.17 5.83
N TYR A 145 4.76 -14.95 6.82
CA TYR A 145 5.61 -15.52 7.87
C TYR A 145 6.62 -16.52 7.32
N ASN A 146 6.26 -17.25 6.27
CA ASN A 146 7.10 -18.29 5.68
C ASN A 146 8.07 -17.76 4.61
N LEU A 147 8.07 -16.45 4.35
CA LEU A 147 8.93 -15.86 3.33
C LEU A 147 10.40 -15.85 3.77
N GLN A 148 11.25 -16.21 2.83
CA GLN A 148 12.70 -16.13 2.95
C GLN A 148 13.28 -15.46 1.73
N THR A 149 14.34 -14.67 1.92
CA THR A 149 15.06 -14.04 0.82
C THR A 149 15.94 -15.04 0.09
N ASP A 150 15.84 -15.04 -1.23
CA ASP A 150 16.79 -15.73 -2.10
C ASP A 150 18.05 -14.86 -2.32
N PHE A 151 19.18 -15.51 -2.72
CA PHE A 151 20.40 -14.77 -3.10
C PHE A 151 20.33 -14.21 -4.53
N LEU A 152 19.25 -14.50 -5.26
CA LEU A 152 19.04 -14.09 -6.63
C LEU A 152 18.38 -12.71 -6.72
N GLU A 153 18.49 -12.06 -7.87
CA GLU A 153 17.72 -10.84 -8.16
C GLU A 153 16.26 -11.20 -8.44
N SER A 154 15.36 -10.33 -8.00
CA SER A 154 13.93 -10.51 -8.26
C SER A 154 13.59 -10.24 -9.71
N ASP A 155 12.68 -11.03 -10.25
CA ASP A 155 12.23 -10.95 -11.63
C ASP A 155 10.95 -10.10 -11.73
N PHE A 156 11.13 -8.81 -12.05
CA PHE A 156 10.02 -7.87 -12.27
C PHE A 156 9.26 -8.14 -13.58
N GLU A 157 9.91 -8.75 -14.56
CA GLU A 157 9.23 -9.19 -15.79
C GLU A 157 8.23 -10.29 -15.49
N TYR A 158 8.63 -11.28 -14.70
CA TYR A 158 7.76 -12.35 -14.27
C TYR A 158 6.61 -11.83 -13.40
N LEU A 159 6.88 -10.90 -12.47
CA LEU A 159 5.87 -10.22 -11.68
C LEU A 159 4.85 -9.50 -12.57
N TYR A 160 5.30 -8.72 -13.56
CA TYR A 160 4.43 -8.03 -14.50
C TYR A 160 3.55 -9.00 -15.29
N LYS A 161 4.12 -10.07 -15.84
CA LYS A 161 3.38 -11.11 -16.56
C LYS A 161 2.31 -11.75 -15.67
N PHE A 162 2.69 -12.07 -14.43
CA PHE A 162 1.78 -12.63 -13.44
C PHE A 162 0.60 -11.69 -13.13
N ILE A 163 0.88 -10.42 -12.84
CA ILE A 163 -0.13 -9.41 -12.56
C ILE A 163 -1.10 -9.28 -13.74
N ARG A 164 -0.58 -9.15 -14.96
CA ARG A 164 -1.40 -9.00 -16.17
C ARG A 164 -2.34 -10.18 -16.43
N VAL A 165 -1.91 -11.38 -16.09
CA VAL A 165 -2.73 -12.60 -16.28
C VAL A 165 -3.76 -12.73 -15.15
N ASN A 166 -3.39 -12.49 -13.91
CA ASN A 166 -4.21 -12.85 -12.75
C ASN A 166 -5.05 -11.70 -12.19
N ILE A 167 -4.62 -10.43 -12.37
CA ILE A 167 -5.32 -9.26 -11.83
C ILE A 167 -5.98 -8.48 -12.96
N LYS A 168 -7.28 -8.72 -13.17
CA LYS A 168 -8.04 -8.12 -14.29
C LYS A 168 -8.67 -6.77 -13.94
N ARG A 169 -8.94 -6.53 -12.66
CA ARG A 169 -9.54 -5.26 -12.18
C ARG A 169 -8.46 -4.28 -11.82
N ARG A 170 -8.70 -3.00 -12.08
CA ARG A 170 -7.83 -1.94 -11.59
C ARG A 170 -7.76 -2.03 -10.07
N SER A 171 -6.57 -2.15 -9.54
CA SER A 171 -6.30 -2.41 -8.12
C SER A 171 -5.19 -1.49 -7.64
N LEU A 172 -5.09 -1.27 -6.33
CA LEU A 172 -3.89 -0.69 -5.72
C LEU A 172 -2.86 -1.80 -5.51
N ILE A 173 -1.67 -1.62 -6.07
CA ILE A 173 -0.54 -2.54 -5.87
C ILE A 173 0.56 -1.77 -5.15
N VAL A 174 0.92 -2.22 -3.95
CA VAL A 174 1.98 -1.66 -3.12
C VAL A 174 3.15 -2.62 -3.18
N ILE A 175 4.23 -2.25 -3.89
CA ILE A 175 5.44 -3.07 -4.03
C ILE A 175 6.46 -2.61 -3.00
N PHE A 176 6.88 -3.52 -2.12
CA PHE A 176 7.98 -3.32 -1.18
C PHE A 176 9.24 -3.91 -1.79
N THR A 177 10.19 -3.06 -2.14
CA THR A 177 11.44 -3.46 -2.80
C THR A 177 12.59 -2.53 -2.43
N ASN A 178 13.79 -2.92 -2.78
CA ASN A 178 14.95 -2.05 -2.70
C ASN A 178 15.85 -2.27 -3.93
N PHE A 179 16.52 -1.22 -4.40
CA PHE A 179 17.45 -1.30 -5.52
C PHE A 179 18.86 -0.96 -5.06
N ASP A 180 19.85 -1.80 -5.43
CA ASP A 180 21.26 -1.59 -5.12
C ASP A 180 21.82 -0.35 -5.83
N SER A 181 21.29 -0.07 -7.03
CA SER A 181 21.80 0.97 -7.91
C SER A 181 20.70 1.51 -8.83
N GLU A 182 20.95 2.70 -9.37
CA GLU A 182 20.10 3.32 -10.40
C GLU A 182 19.97 2.40 -11.64
N ASN A 183 21.06 1.73 -12.04
CA ASN A 183 21.02 0.82 -13.19
C ASN A 183 20.10 -0.38 -12.93
N ALA A 184 20.08 -0.92 -11.70
CA ALA A 184 19.16 -1.99 -11.33
C ALA A 184 17.70 -1.53 -11.42
N MET A 185 17.40 -0.31 -10.96
CA MET A 185 16.08 0.29 -11.11
C MET A 185 15.72 0.50 -12.58
N ARG A 186 16.61 1.08 -13.39
CA ARG A 186 16.35 1.37 -14.81
C ARG A 186 16.05 0.11 -15.63
N ARG A 187 16.71 -1.02 -15.33
CA ARG A 187 16.38 -2.33 -15.96
C ARG A 187 14.94 -2.75 -15.70
N ASN A 188 14.41 -2.45 -14.50
CA ASN A 188 13.08 -2.87 -14.08
C ASN A 188 12.00 -1.80 -14.31
N PHE A 189 12.41 -0.57 -14.67
CA PHE A 189 11.54 0.59 -14.82
C PHE A 189 10.39 0.37 -15.81
N GLN A 190 10.68 -0.28 -16.95
CA GLN A 190 9.65 -0.56 -17.96
C GLN A 190 8.51 -1.41 -17.39
N TYR A 191 8.81 -2.44 -16.59
CA TYR A 191 7.81 -3.33 -16.00
C TYR A 191 6.98 -2.61 -14.94
N LEU A 192 7.62 -1.77 -14.11
CA LEU A 192 6.91 -0.93 -13.14
C LEU A 192 5.96 0.05 -13.84
N ARG A 193 6.41 0.69 -14.93
CA ARG A 193 5.59 1.59 -15.73
C ARG A 193 4.42 0.86 -16.38
N ASP A 194 4.64 -0.34 -16.90
CA ASP A 194 3.59 -1.13 -17.54
C ASP A 194 2.55 -1.64 -16.51
N ILE A 195 2.94 -1.96 -15.28
CA ILE A 195 2.01 -2.21 -14.17
C ILE A 195 1.20 -0.93 -13.86
N ALA A 196 1.86 0.22 -13.77
CA ALA A 196 1.23 1.49 -13.43
C ALA A 196 0.21 1.98 -14.48
N ARG A 197 0.29 1.53 -15.73
CA ARG A 197 -0.71 1.82 -16.79
C ARG A 197 -2.07 1.19 -16.52
N HIS A 198 -2.09 0.05 -15.86
CA HIS A 198 -3.31 -0.74 -15.65
C HIS A 198 -3.80 -0.69 -14.20
N HIS A 199 -2.90 -0.47 -13.25
CA HIS A 199 -3.16 -0.46 -11.82
C HIS A 199 -2.64 0.82 -11.19
N LEU A 200 -3.12 1.15 -10.00
CA LEU A 200 -2.50 2.20 -9.21
C LEU A 200 -1.29 1.60 -8.49
N LEU A 201 -0.10 2.05 -8.86
CA LEU A 201 1.15 1.52 -8.32
C LEU A 201 1.76 2.45 -7.27
N VAL A 202 2.09 1.89 -6.13
CA VAL A 202 2.93 2.51 -5.10
C VAL A 202 4.18 1.66 -4.93
N VAL A 203 5.35 2.26 -5.10
CA VAL A 203 6.62 1.58 -4.85
C VAL A 203 7.22 2.12 -3.56
N VAL A 204 7.53 1.21 -2.66
CA VAL A 204 8.04 1.50 -1.31
C VAL A 204 9.50 1.11 -1.25
N PHE A 205 10.35 2.10 -0.95
CA PHE A 205 11.80 1.95 -0.82
C PHE A 205 12.24 2.22 0.60
N PHE A 206 13.36 1.63 0.96
CA PHE A 206 14.00 1.83 2.24
C PHE A 206 15.07 2.92 2.15
N GLU A 207 14.95 3.91 3.00
CA GLU A 207 16.01 4.89 3.26
C GLU A 207 16.92 4.34 4.34
N ASN A 208 18.23 4.39 4.11
CA ASN A 208 19.19 3.97 5.13
C ASN A 208 19.41 5.13 6.11
N SER A 209 18.70 5.10 7.24
CA SER A 209 18.78 6.13 8.28
C SER A 209 20.14 6.13 9.01
N GLU A 210 20.82 4.99 9.12
CA GLU A 210 22.17 4.93 9.72
C GLU A 210 23.16 5.80 8.94
N ILE A 211 23.03 5.82 7.61
CA ILE A 211 23.85 6.70 6.76
C ILE A 211 23.50 8.17 7.04
N SER A 212 22.22 8.49 7.18
CA SER A 212 21.76 9.86 7.44
C SER A 212 22.21 10.38 8.82
N GLU A 213 22.29 9.50 9.82
CA GLU A 213 22.78 9.83 11.16
C GLU A 213 24.29 10.01 11.18
N ASN A 214 25.04 9.09 10.57
CA ASN A 214 26.50 9.20 10.46
C ASN A 214 26.97 10.44 9.68
N LEU A 215 26.13 10.97 8.77
CA LEU A 215 26.44 12.21 8.06
C LEU A 215 26.39 13.45 8.96
N LYS A 216 25.64 13.41 10.08
CA LYS A 216 25.51 14.53 11.04
C LYS A 216 26.65 14.59 12.04
N GLU A 217 27.35 13.49 12.27
CA GLU A 217 28.50 13.45 13.16
C GLU A 217 29.70 14.13 12.51
N GLU A 218 30.60 14.77 13.28
CA GLU A 218 31.82 15.36 12.72
C GLU A 218 32.80 14.27 12.27
N ALA A 219 33.38 14.45 11.07
CA ALA A 219 34.34 13.50 10.53
C ALA A 219 35.66 13.59 11.28
N SER A 220 36.00 12.57 12.04
CA SER A 220 37.22 12.54 12.86
C SER A 220 38.46 12.00 12.14
N ASN A 221 38.30 11.28 11.02
CA ASN A 221 39.40 10.68 10.25
C ASN A 221 39.04 10.50 8.76
N LEU A 222 40.03 10.18 7.95
CA LEU A 222 39.91 10.05 6.50
C LEU A 222 38.91 8.93 6.09
N LYS A 223 38.79 7.87 6.89
CA LYS A 223 37.84 6.79 6.70
C LYS A 223 36.40 7.28 6.84
N SER A 224 36.14 8.08 7.89
CA SER A 224 34.78 8.65 8.12
C SER A 224 34.39 9.65 7.04
N VAL A 225 35.34 10.38 6.44
CA VAL A 225 35.08 11.26 5.28
C VAL A 225 34.67 10.45 4.07
N TYR A 226 35.36 9.32 3.79
CA TYR A 226 35.03 8.44 2.68
C TYR A 226 33.64 7.79 2.88
N GLU A 227 33.37 7.26 4.07
CA GLU A 227 32.08 6.65 4.41
C GLU A 227 30.92 7.66 4.27
N LYS A 228 31.14 8.90 4.65
CA LYS A 228 30.18 10.00 4.43
C LYS A 228 29.96 10.29 2.94
N GLY A 229 31.02 10.33 2.14
CA GLY A 229 30.90 10.54 0.70
C GLY A 229 30.04 9.45 0.03
N VAL A 230 30.29 8.18 0.36
CA VAL A 230 29.52 7.04 -0.15
C VAL A 230 28.06 7.11 0.37
N GLY A 231 27.87 7.50 1.62
CA GLY A 231 26.54 7.66 2.21
C GLY A 231 25.72 8.74 1.51
N PHE A 232 26.33 9.90 1.27
CA PHE A 232 25.69 11.01 0.56
C PHE A 232 25.27 10.62 -0.87
N ASP A 233 26.14 9.94 -1.59
CA ASP A 233 25.87 9.42 -2.95
C ASP A 233 24.67 8.46 -2.94
N ARG A 234 24.56 7.56 -1.95
CA ARG A 234 23.41 6.66 -1.82
C ARG A 234 22.09 7.38 -1.57
N ILE A 235 22.08 8.41 -0.70
CA ILE A 235 20.88 9.20 -0.44
C ILE A 235 20.43 9.94 -1.69
N GLN A 236 21.36 10.58 -2.41
CA GLN A 236 21.06 11.27 -3.67
C GLN A 236 20.50 10.31 -4.71
N LYS A 237 21.09 9.13 -4.87
CA LYS A 237 20.59 8.09 -5.80
C LYS A 237 19.17 7.64 -5.45
N GLY A 238 18.86 7.42 -4.17
CA GLY A 238 17.50 7.11 -3.74
C GLY A 238 16.48 8.20 -4.12
N GLN A 239 16.87 9.47 -3.95
CA GLN A 239 16.01 10.60 -4.34
C GLN A 239 15.83 10.71 -5.86
N LEU A 240 16.88 10.45 -6.65
CA LEU A 240 16.81 10.44 -8.11
C LEU A 240 15.88 9.33 -8.60
N ILE A 241 16.02 8.11 -8.09
CA ILE A 241 15.12 6.98 -8.37
C ILE A 241 13.67 7.37 -8.09
N THR A 242 13.43 7.96 -6.92
CA THR A 242 12.09 8.41 -6.53
C THR A 242 11.50 9.41 -7.52
N ARG A 243 12.29 10.41 -7.94
CA ARG A 243 11.85 11.42 -8.93
C ARG A 243 11.58 10.82 -10.31
N GLU A 244 12.41 9.92 -10.80
CA GLU A 244 12.19 9.25 -12.09
C GLU A 244 10.89 8.45 -12.10
N LEU A 245 10.60 7.72 -11.03
CA LEU A 245 9.35 6.98 -10.89
C LEU A 245 8.13 7.91 -10.80
N GLN A 246 8.23 9.01 -10.03
CA GLN A 246 7.15 9.98 -9.91
C GLN A 246 6.85 10.68 -11.24
N ASN A 247 7.87 11.01 -12.03
CA ASN A 247 7.71 11.57 -13.37
C ASN A 247 6.98 10.61 -14.34
N ALA A 248 7.08 9.31 -14.09
CA ALA A 248 6.34 8.28 -14.83
C ALA A 248 4.92 8.03 -14.27
N GLY A 249 4.45 8.82 -13.30
CA GLY A 249 3.14 8.66 -12.67
C GLY A 249 3.07 7.54 -11.62
N ILE A 250 4.21 6.97 -11.22
CA ILE A 250 4.30 5.95 -10.18
C ILE A 250 4.43 6.65 -8.82
N ARG A 251 3.56 6.31 -7.88
CA ARG A 251 3.66 6.83 -6.52
C ARG A 251 4.78 6.13 -5.76
N THR A 252 5.51 6.88 -4.95
CA THR A 252 6.63 6.34 -4.19
C THR A 252 6.51 6.68 -2.72
N VAL A 253 7.02 5.80 -1.89
CA VAL A 253 7.26 6.01 -0.46
C VAL A 253 8.72 5.69 -0.20
N LEU A 254 9.51 6.68 0.18
CA LEU A 254 10.87 6.53 0.66
C LEU A 254 10.87 6.79 2.15
N SER A 255 11.26 5.81 2.95
CA SER A 255 11.15 5.89 4.42
C SER A 255 12.21 5.04 5.11
N PRO A 256 12.71 5.50 6.28
CA PRO A 256 13.46 4.64 7.18
C PRO A 256 12.62 3.42 7.57
N PRO A 257 13.26 2.23 7.75
CA PRO A 257 12.56 0.98 8.03
C PRO A 257 11.61 1.06 9.24
N GLU A 258 11.99 1.76 10.31
CA GLU A 258 11.19 1.88 11.54
C GLU A 258 9.88 2.65 11.34
N LYS A 259 9.87 3.60 10.41
CA LYS A 259 8.70 4.45 10.13
C LYS A 259 7.87 3.94 8.94
N LEU A 260 8.31 2.85 8.30
CA LEU A 260 7.74 2.36 7.05
C LEU A 260 6.24 2.06 7.16
N SER A 261 5.84 1.33 8.20
CA SER A 261 4.43 0.95 8.41
C SER A 261 3.51 2.17 8.47
N ILE A 262 3.93 3.22 9.19
CA ILE A 262 3.15 4.46 9.33
C ILE A 262 3.07 5.20 8.00
N GLN A 263 4.19 5.31 7.27
CA GLN A 263 4.23 6.05 6.00
C GLN A 263 3.40 5.36 4.92
N VAL A 264 3.42 4.04 4.86
CA VAL A 264 2.62 3.27 3.91
C VAL A 264 1.13 3.40 4.21
N ILE A 265 0.71 3.34 5.47
CA ILE A 265 -0.69 3.54 5.88
C ILE A 265 -1.14 4.97 5.55
N LYS A 266 -0.32 5.99 5.83
CA LYS A 266 -0.62 7.39 5.44
C LYS A 266 -0.80 7.50 3.93
N LYS A 267 0.07 6.88 3.14
CA LYS A 267 -0.03 6.90 1.68
C LYS A 267 -1.30 6.23 1.17
N TYR A 268 -1.68 5.11 1.76
CA TYR A 268 -2.96 4.46 1.47
C TYR A 268 -4.16 5.37 1.79
N ALA A 269 -4.16 6.01 2.97
CA ALA A 269 -5.23 6.93 3.36
C ALA A 269 -5.33 8.14 2.42
N GLU A 270 -4.20 8.72 1.98
CA GLU A 270 -4.17 9.79 0.97
C GLU A 270 -4.80 9.34 -0.36
N ILE A 271 -4.44 8.14 -0.83
CA ILE A 271 -4.97 7.58 -2.08
C ILE A 271 -6.47 7.36 -1.97
N LYS A 272 -6.93 6.80 -0.86
CA LYS A 272 -8.35 6.55 -0.60
C LYS A 272 -9.14 7.85 -0.59
N LYS A 273 -8.61 8.89 0.08
CA LYS A 273 -9.23 10.23 0.13
C LYS A 273 -9.36 10.89 -1.24
N GLN A 274 -8.39 10.67 -2.12
CA GLN A 274 -8.40 11.22 -3.49
C GLN A 274 -9.37 10.47 -4.44
N GLN A 275 -10.02 9.39 -4.01
CA GLN A 275 -10.94 8.57 -4.82
C GLN A 275 -10.38 8.16 -6.19
N ILE A 276 -9.07 7.90 -6.29
CA ILE A 276 -8.37 7.64 -7.55
C ILE A 276 -8.47 6.16 -7.97
N LEU A 277 -8.99 5.32 -7.10
CA LEU A 277 -9.18 3.87 -7.31
C LEU A 277 -10.50 3.54 -7.96
#